data_3f39b69604ae3f9a8e77b15b3abd5f4a
#
_entry.id   3f39b69604ae3f9a8e77b15b3abd5f4a
#
_cell.length_a   1.000
_cell.length_b   1.000
_cell.length_c   1.000
_cell.angle_alpha   90.00
_cell.angle_beta   90.00
_cell.angle_gamma   90.00
#
_symmetry.space_group_name_H-M   'P 1'
#
loop_
_entity.id
_entity.type
_entity.pdbx_description
1 polymer ?
#
loop_
_entity_poly.entity_id
_entity_poly.type
_entity_poly.pdbx_seq_one_letter_code
_entity_poly.pdbx_strand_id
1 'polypeptide(L)'
;NLELSFQGSFLNSAKDASTNSNFFDAYEYGANLSLYVPRILFPFNIKEIIPHHMQPVTYIRVGTSLQKNIGLDRQNFTGILGYSWQSSSKVSHNLELLNVQYIRNSKTDNYFNVYKSEFDKLNQVSQIYKGSILEQNDLKILQFINTVLTDGAFKGTNPIDFLAVQNVNERRSILIENVLVPAIGYTFIYQNKDSFLDNNFSFLRANIFSSGLLTSAFAKKNSNETQKSLFKLPVAQFIKTQIEYKKYWGLNENTLIFRAFTGLALAYGNSTTIPFSRSYFAGGSNEMRAWRAYDLGPGSTRSNLEFNVGNFKIVGNLEYRFKILNSFNGALFVDAGNIWNVTSNTFVEKATKFNGLKSFKDIAVGSGFGVRYDFNFLVFRFDIGLKTYEPYLIQQNKWFTNFNFANAVYNIGINYPF
;
A
#
# COMPACT_ATOMS: atom_id res chain seq x y z
N ASN A 1 17.09 -26.57 -3.10
CA ASN A 1 16.26 -26.33 -4.28
C ASN A 1 16.51 -24.92 -4.80
N LEU A 2 16.59 -24.80 -6.13
CA LEU A 2 16.65 -23.52 -6.82
C LEU A 2 15.29 -23.29 -7.49
N GLU A 3 14.71 -22.10 -7.31
CA GLU A 3 13.42 -21.73 -7.87
C GLU A 3 13.54 -20.41 -8.61
N LEU A 4 13.02 -20.36 -9.84
CA LEU A 4 12.83 -19.13 -10.61
C LEU A 4 11.34 -18.86 -10.71
N SER A 5 10.90 -17.70 -10.24
CA SER A 5 9.51 -17.30 -10.28
C SER A 5 9.33 -15.97 -11.02
N PHE A 6 8.23 -15.86 -11.76
CA PHE A 6 7.80 -14.64 -12.44
C PHE A 6 6.48 -14.20 -11.84
N GLN A 7 6.32 -12.91 -11.69
CA GLN A 7 5.07 -12.31 -11.21
C GLN A 7 4.65 -11.16 -12.12
N GLY A 8 3.34 -10.99 -12.26
CA GLY A 8 2.76 -9.88 -12.99
C GLY A 8 1.45 -9.44 -12.32
N SER A 9 1.21 -8.15 -12.26
CA SER A 9 -0.05 -7.58 -11.84
C SER A 9 -0.44 -6.42 -12.73
N PHE A 10 -1.76 -6.24 -12.92
CA PHE A 10 -2.34 -5.17 -13.69
C PHE A 10 -3.38 -4.47 -12.81
N LEU A 11 -3.37 -3.15 -12.84
CA LEU A 11 -4.28 -2.32 -12.08
C LEU A 11 -4.89 -1.28 -13.03
N ASN A 12 -6.15 -0.98 -12.81
CA ASN A 12 -6.81 0.17 -13.40
C ASN A 12 -6.91 1.24 -12.30
N SER A 13 -6.25 2.37 -12.48
CA SER A 13 -6.34 3.49 -11.56
C SER A 13 -7.55 4.38 -11.88
N ALA A 14 -8.03 5.10 -10.86
CA ALA A 14 -9.33 5.76 -10.92
C ALA A 14 -9.37 7.02 -11.76
N LYS A 15 -8.25 7.57 -12.23
CA LYS A 15 -8.27 8.96 -12.68
C LYS A 15 -7.49 9.23 -13.95
N ASP A 16 -7.98 10.28 -14.62
CA ASP A 16 -7.49 10.99 -15.81
C ASP A 16 -6.00 11.38 -15.82
N ALA A 17 -5.18 10.74 -14.99
CA ALA A 17 -3.74 10.92 -14.97
C ALA A 17 -3.06 10.40 -16.24
N SER A 18 -3.70 9.55 -17.00
CA SER A 18 -3.20 9.12 -18.30
C SER A 18 -4.05 9.72 -19.42
N THR A 19 -3.41 10.47 -20.30
CA THR A 19 -3.96 10.82 -21.63
C THR A 19 -4.15 9.60 -22.54
N ASN A 20 -3.84 8.40 -22.03
CA ASN A 20 -3.96 7.14 -22.75
C ASN A 20 -5.22 6.41 -22.31
N SER A 21 -6.07 6.10 -23.27
CA SER A 21 -7.31 5.31 -23.15
C SER A 21 -7.07 3.81 -22.89
N ASN A 22 -5.95 3.43 -22.30
CA ASN A 22 -5.66 2.02 -22.00
C ASN A 22 -6.49 1.56 -20.82
N PHE A 23 -7.09 0.38 -20.92
CA PHE A 23 -7.88 -0.25 -19.87
C PHE A 23 -7.07 -0.50 -18.58
N PHE A 24 -5.77 -0.79 -18.72
CA PHE A 24 -4.82 -0.88 -17.61
C PHE A 24 -3.77 0.22 -17.75
N ASP A 25 -3.63 1.05 -16.75
CA ASP A 25 -2.70 2.17 -16.69
C ASP A 25 -1.55 1.97 -15.68
N ALA A 26 -1.67 0.96 -14.81
CA ALA A 26 -0.61 0.52 -13.92
C ALA A 26 -0.36 -0.97 -14.07
N TYR A 27 0.91 -1.37 -14.16
CA TYR A 27 1.32 -2.77 -14.21
C TYR A 27 2.66 -2.96 -13.51
N GLU A 28 2.82 -4.15 -12.96
CA GLU A 28 4.08 -4.60 -12.37
C GLU A 28 4.43 -5.98 -12.92
N TYR A 29 5.68 -6.18 -13.28
CA TYR A 29 6.23 -7.49 -13.59
C TYR A 29 7.61 -7.61 -12.98
N GLY A 30 7.90 -8.80 -12.47
CA GLY A 30 9.15 -9.09 -11.80
C GLY A 30 9.56 -10.54 -11.93
N ALA A 31 10.83 -10.75 -11.62
CA ALA A 31 11.44 -12.06 -11.57
C ALA A 31 12.22 -12.21 -10.26
N ASN A 32 12.12 -13.39 -9.66
CA ASN A 32 12.87 -13.74 -8.45
C ASN A 32 13.59 -15.07 -8.65
N LEU A 33 14.83 -15.12 -8.21
CA LEU A 33 15.62 -16.32 -8.07
C LEU A 33 15.79 -16.64 -6.59
N SER A 34 15.36 -17.82 -6.15
CA SER A 34 15.39 -18.24 -4.76
C SER A 34 16.15 -19.55 -4.59
N LEU A 35 17.08 -19.57 -3.66
CA LEU A 35 17.81 -20.79 -3.23
C LEU A 35 17.29 -21.20 -1.85
N TYR A 36 16.83 -22.44 -1.72
CA TYR A 36 16.34 -23.01 -0.48
C TYR A 36 17.26 -24.12 0.01
N VAL A 37 17.71 -24.02 1.26
CA VAL A 37 18.53 -25.01 1.94
C VAL A 37 17.73 -25.57 3.12
N PRO A 38 17.44 -26.91 3.19
CA PRO A 38 16.57 -27.49 4.21
C PRO A 38 17.28 -27.65 5.57
N ARG A 39 17.85 -26.58 6.04
CA ARG A 39 18.48 -26.40 7.37
C ARG A 39 18.70 -24.92 7.63
N ILE A 40 18.89 -24.54 8.91
CA ILE A 40 19.33 -23.19 9.24
C ILE A 40 20.84 -23.07 9.09
N LEU A 41 21.26 -22.16 8.21
CA LEU A 41 22.65 -21.74 8.06
C LEU A 41 22.87 -20.48 8.90
N PHE A 42 23.24 -20.67 10.15
CA PHE A 42 23.53 -19.59 11.08
C PHE A 42 24.89 -19.80 11.76
N PRO A 43 25.65 -18.75 12.07
CA PRO A 43 27.00 -18.87 12.66
C PRO A 43 27.04 -19.60 14.01
N PHE A 44 25.94 -19.58 14.76
CA PHE A 44 25.82 -20.19 16.06
C PHE A 44 24.91 -21.42 16.01
N ASN A 45 25.12 -22.37 16.95
CA ASN A 45 24.28 -23.53 17.06
C ASN A 45 22.91 -23.18 17.66
N ILE A 46 21.89 -23.20 16.83
CA ILE A 46 20.49 -22.88 17.22
C ILE A 46 19.56 -24.10 17.15
N LYS A 47 20.13 -25.32 17.03
CA LYS A 47 19.35 -26.57 16.90
C LYS A 47 18.45 -26.86 18.11
N GLU A 48 18.82 -26.36 19.28
CA GLU A 48 17.99 -26.45 20.51
C GLU A 48 16.77 -25.55 20.44
N ILE A 49 16.86 -24.41 19.78
CA ILE A 49 15.77 -23.44 19.63
C ILE A 49 14.87 -23.81 18.44
N ILE A 50 15.49 -24.22 17.33
CA ILE A 50 14.77 -24.63 16.10
C ILE A 50 15.27 -26.01 15.66
N PRO A 51 14.72 -27.08 16.26
CA PRO A 51 15.12 -28.46 15.96
C PRO A 51 14.60 -28.92 14.61
N HIS A 52 15.16 -30.02 14.10
CA HIS A 52 14.86 -30.54 12.75
C HIS A 52 13.38 -30.87 12.50
N HIS A 53 12.63 -31.29 13.53
CA HIS A 53 11.20 -31.57 13.38
C HIS A 53 10.36 -30.34 13.02
N MET A 54 10.87 -29.12 13.24
CA MET A 54 10.26 -27.87 12.81
C MET A 54 10.48 -27.54 11.33
N GLN A 55 11.08 -28.44 10.57
CA GLN A 55 11.35 -28.30 9.13
C GLN A 55 12.04 -26.95 8.79
N PRO A 56 13.19 -26.68 9.42
CA PRO A 56 13.87 -25.40 9.22
C PRO A 56 14.44 -25.26 7.81
N VAL A 57 14.27 -24.09 7.21
CA VAL A 57 14.78 -23.75 5.88
C VAL A 57 15.49 -22.40 5.95
N THR A 58 16.69 -22.35 5.37
CA THR A 58 17.33 -21.08 5.00
C THR A 58 17.02 -20.78 3.55
N TYR A 59 16.65 -19.54 3.24
CA TYR A 59 16.48 -19.13 1.85
C TYR A 59 17.23 -17.83 1.56
N ILE A 60 17.76 -17.79 0.34
CA ILE A 60 18.35 -16.60 -0.25
C ILE A 60 17.53 -16.28 -1.49
N ARG A 61 17.02 -15.07 -1.57
CA ARG A 61 16.25 -14.58 -2.72
C ARG A 61 16.87 -13.33 -3.28
N VAL A 62 17.01 -13.26 -4.58
CA VAL A 62 17.37 -12.07 -5.33
C VAL A 62 16.29 -11.83 -6.37
N GLY A 63 15.83 -10.62 -6.45
CA GLY A 63 14.72 -10.29 -7.34
C GLY A 63 14.81 -8.89 -7.89
N THR A 64 14.09 -8.69 -8.98
CA THR A 64 13.86 -7.37 -9.57
C THR A 64 12.41 -7.26 -10.01
N SER A 65 11.81 -6.08 -9.84
CA SER A 65 10.53 -5.77 -10.43
C SER A 65 10.54 -4.40 -11.10
N LEU A 66 9.79 -4.31 -12.18
CA LEU A 66 9.50 -3.08 -12.91
C LEU A 66 8.04 -2.75 -12.68
N GLN A 67 7.78 -1.61 -12.10
CA GLN A 67 6.44 -1.12 -11.86
C GLN A 67 6.23 0.17 -12.63
N LYS A 68 5.24 0.16 -13.51
CA LYS A 68 4.69 1.36 -14.08
C LYS A 68 3.44 1.72 -13.28
N ASN A 69 3.50 2.82 -12.57
CA ASN A 69 2.41 3.25 -11.72
C ASN A 69 2.16 4.73 -11.99
N ILE A 70 0.99 5.05 -12.55
CA ILE A 70 0.50 6.41 -12.76
C ILE A 70 1.65 7.38 -13.12
N GLY A 71 2.36 7.07 -14.25
CA GLY A 71 3.35 7.96 -14.86
C GLY A 71 4.75 8.01 -14.26
N LEU A 72 5.02 7.30 -13.19
CA LEU A 72 6.37 7.10 -12.66
C LEU A 72 6.79 5.65 -12.83
N ASP A 73 7.81 5.43 -13.63
CA ASP A 73 8.41 4.11 -13.77
C ASP A 73 9.31 3.85 -12.57
N ARG A 74 9.12 2.72 -11.92
CA ARG A 74 9.88 2.30 -10.75
C ARG A 74 10.54 0.96 -10.98
N GLN A 75 11.80 0.87 -10.60
CA GLN A 75 12.55 -0.38 -10.53
C GLN A 75 12.83 -0.71 -9.08
N ASN A 76 12.56 -1.95 -8.69
CA ASN A 76 12.91 -2.48 -7.38
C ASN A 76 13.93 -3.58 -7.55
N PHE A 77 15.01 -3.53 -6.78
CA PHE A 77 15.97 -4.61 -6.63
C PHE A 77 15.89 -5.09 -5.19
N THR A 78 15.75 -6.40 -5.00
CA THR A 78 15.56 -6.98 -3.67
C THR A 78 16.56 -8.10 -3.44
N GLY A 79 17.21 -8.09 -2.28
CA GLY A 79 18.04 -9.18 -1.78
C GLY A 79 17.56 -9.58 -0.39
N ILE A 80 17.25 -10.87 -0.18
CA ILE A 80 16.73 -11.38 1.09
C ILE A 80 17.57 -12.59 1.51
N LEU A 81 18.01 -12.59 2.78
CA LEU A 81 18.45 -13.77 3.50
C LEU A 81 17.45 -14.01 4.64
N GLY A 82 16.82 -15.16 4.63
CA GLY A 82 15.79 -15.45 5.62
C GLY A 82 15.76 -16.90 6.06
N TYR A 83 15.00 -17.13 7.11
CA TYR A 83 14.79 -18.41 7.74
C TYR A 83 13.29 -18.64 7.89
N SER A 84 12.85 -19.86 7.60
CA SER A 84 11.48 -20.27 7.87
C SER A 84 11.46 -21.60 8.63
N TRP A 85 10.48 -21.75 9.52
CA TRP A 85 10.28 -23.00 10.26
C TRP A 85 8.82 -23.15 10.70
N GLN A 86 8.43 -24.36 11.05
CA GLN A 86 7.09 -24.68 11.55
C GLN A 86 7.19 -25.17 12.98
N SER A 87 6.72 -24.40 13.95
CA SER A 87 6.67 -24.83 15.34
C SER A 87 5.56 -25.86 15.61
N SER A 88 4.55 -25.92 14.75
CA SER A 88 3.51 -26.94 14.70
C SER A 88 2.92 -27.04 13.29
N SER A 89 2.05 -28.04 13.05
CA SER A 89 1.32 -28.16 11.78
C SER A 89 0.45 -26.96 11.43
N LYS A 90 0.12 -26.12 12.43
CA LYS A 90 -0.75 -24.94 12.30
C LYS A 90 -0.01 -23.63 12.39
N VAL A 91 1.27 -23.63 12.79
CA VAL A 91 2.04 -22.41 13.06
C VAL A 91 3.33 -22.41 12.24
N SER A 92 3.51 -21.39 11.44
CA SER A 92 4.75 -21.15 10.70
C SER A 92 5.34 -19.78 11.03
N HIS A 93 6.64 -19.72 10.97
CA HIS A 93 7.46 -18.55 11.23
C HIS A 93 8.32 -18.24 10.03
N ASN A 94 8.52 -16.96 9.75
CA ASN A 94 9.45 -16.49 8.75
C ASN A 94 10.23 -15.30 9.32
N LEU A 95 11.55 -15.41 9.35
CA LEU A 95 12.47 -14.36 9.78
C LEU A 95 13.32 -13.93 8.59
N GLU A 96 13.11 -12.74 8.09
CA GLU A 96 14.00 -12.08 7.13
C GLU A 96 15.10 -11.35 7.92
N LEU A 97 16.23 -12.02 8.09
CA LEU A 97 17.35 -11.46 8.85
C LEU A 97 17.99 -10.28 8.11
N LEU A 98 18.03 -10.36 6.79
CA LEU A 98 18.47 -9.30 5.91
C LEU A 98 17.47 -9.20 4.75
N ASN A 99 16.80 -8.06 4.63
CA ASN A 99 15.96 -7.71 3.49
C ASN A 99 16.41 -6.33 3.02
N VAL A 100 17.15 -6.30 1.93
CA VAL A 100 17.62 -5.04 1.33
C VAL A 100 16.85 -4.80 0.05
N GLN A 101 16.09 -3.71 0.01
CA GLN A 101 15.41 -3.27 -1.18
C GLN A 101 15.98 -1.93 -1.63
N TYR A 102 16.40 -1.85 -2.89
CA TYR A 102 16.75 -0.60 -3.56
C TYR A 102 15.61 -0.21 -4.50
N ILE A 103 15.04 0.95 -4.24
CA ILE A 103 13.95 1.54 -5.03
C ILE A 103 14.55 2.64 -5.89
N ARG A 104 14.44 2.49 -7.20
CA ARG A 104 14.87 3.46 -8.18
C ARG A 104 13.66 3.97 -8.95
N ASN A 105 13.44 5.27 -8.90
CA ASN A 105 12.43 5.94 -9.71
C ASN A 105 13.07 6.50 -10.98
N SER A 106 12.41 6.32 -12.11
CA SER A 106 12.81 6.83 -13.41
C SER A 106 11.72 7.73 -13.99
N LYS A 107 12.09 8.59 -14.95
CA LYS A 107 11.18 9.57 -15.56
C LYS A 107 10.55 10.56 -14.56
N THR A 108 11.32 10.96 -13.56
CA THR A 108 10.88 11.91 -12.52
C THR A 108 10.66 13.33 -13.00
N ASP A 109 11.15 13.66 -14.17
CA ASP A 109 11.02 14.93 -14.91
C ASP A 109 9.66 15.10 -15.61
N ASN A 110 8.81 14.07 -15.59
CA ASN A 110 7.46 14.10 -16.13
C ASN A 110 6.37 14.18 -15.03
N TYR A 111 6.75 14.52 -13.81
CA TYR A 111 5.86 14.48 -12.64
C TYR A 111 4.61 15.34 -12.83
N PHE A 112 4.76 16.60 -13.16
CA PHE A 112 3.63 17.53 -13.27
C PHE A 112 2.77 17.34 -14.53
N ASN A 113 3.28 16.64 -15.53
CA ASN A 113 2.47 16.22 -16.69
C ASN A 113 1.51 15.08 -16.34
N VAL A 114 1.91 14.25 -15.40
CA VAL A 114 1.14 13.10 -14.92
C VAL A 114 0.18 13.52 -13.83
N TYR A 115 0.68 14.24 -12.83
CA TYR A 115 -0.10 14.73 -11.70
C TYR A 115 -0.64 16.14 -11.98
N LYS A 116 -1.60 16.21 -12.88
CA LYS A 116 -2.20 17.48 -13.33
C LYS A 116 -2.87 18.24 -12.19
N SER A 117 -3.49 17.54 -11.25
CA SER A 117 -4.13 18.17 -10.09
C SER A 117 -3.12 18.91 -9.20
N GLU A 118 -1.90 18.40 -9.09
CA GLU A 118 -0.80 19.08 -8.38
C GLU A 118 -0.31 20.32 -9.17
N PHE A 119 -0.19 20.19 -10.49
CA PHE A 119 0.13 21.32 -11.36
C PHE A 119 -0.93 22.41 -11.28
N ASP A 120 -2.21 22.07 -11.37
CA ASP A 120 -3.33 23.02 -11.30
C ASP A 120 -3.35 23.77 -9.96
N LYS A 121 -3.05 23.09 -8.87
CA LYS A 121 -2.91 23.67 -7.54
C LYS A 121 -1.79 24.71 -7.47
N LEU A 122 -0.61 24.34 -7.99
CA LEU A 122 0.53 25.28 -8.08
C LEU A 122 0.22 26.47 -8.99
N ASN A 123 -0.52 26.24 -10.05
CA ASN A 123 -0.94 27.28 -10.99
C ASN A 123 -1.88 28.30 -10.34
N GLN A 124 -2.85 27.82 -9.53
CA GLN A 124 -3.72 28.68 -8.72
C GLN A 124 -2.88 29.53 -7.76
N VAL A 125 -1.93 28.95 -7.04
CA VAL A 125 -1.05 29.69 -6.14
C VAL A 125 -0.16 30.67 -6.91
N SER A 126 0.30 30.32 -8.11
CA SER A 126 1.10 31.22 -8.94
C SER A 126 0.34 32.48 -9.38
N GLN A 127 -0.95 32.35 -9.66
CA GLN A 127 -1.81 33.50 -9.96
C GLN A 127 -1.93 34.43 -8.74
N ILE A 128 -2.01 33.91 -7.53
CA ILE A 128 -2.05 34.68 -6.30
C ILE A 128 -0.69 35.31 -6.00
N TYR A 129 0.41 34.56 -6.19
CA TYR A 129 1.75 34.97 -5.83
C TYR A 129 2.36 36.02 -6.80
N LYS A 130 2.22 35.82 -8.10
CA LYS A 130 2.86 36.66 -9.12
C LYS A 130 1.94 37.11 -10.25
N GLY A 131 0.63 36.83 -10.16
CA GLY A 131 -0.38 37.25 -11.16
C GLY A 131 -0.24 36.55 -12.53
N SER A 132 0.47 35.43 -12.62
CA SER A 132 0.70 34.76 -13.89
C SER A 132 0.55 33.25 -13.80
N ILE A 133 0.21 32.64 -14.93
CA ILE A 133 0.10 31.20 -15.11
C ILE A 133 1.52 30.58 -15.16
N LEU A 134 1.68 29.41 -14.54
CA LEU A 134 2.92 28.63 -14.64
C LEU A 134 3.04 27.99 -16.02
N GLU A 135 4.21 28.06 -16.60
CA GLU A 135 4.52 27.23 -17.75
C GLU A 135 4.62 25.76 -17.31
N GLN A 136 4.09 24.86 -18.13
CA GLN A 136 4.16 23.41 -17.89
C GLN A 136 5.58 22.87 -18.22
N ASN A 137 6.55 23.32 -17.43
CA ASN A 137 7.95 22.94 -17.49
C ASN A 137 8.45 22.64 -16.08
N ASP A 138 8.89 21.43 -15.83
CA ASP A 138 9.27 20.95 -14.50
C ASP A 138 10.33 21.82 -13.84
N LEU A 139 11.33 22.30 -14.59
CA LEU A 139 12.38 23.17 -14.04
C LEU A 139 11.81 24.51 -13.56
N LYS A 140 10.92 25.14 -14.34
CA LYS A 140 10.28 26.41 -13.97
C LYS A 140 9.32 26.22 -12.80
N ILE A 141 8.62 25.09 -12.77
CA ILE A 141 7.72 24.74 -11.65
C ILE A 141 8.54 24.55 -10.36
N LEU A 142 9.68 23.86 -10.41
CA LEU A 142 10.55 23.67 -9.26
C LEU A 142 11.19 24.98 -8.77
N GLN A 143 11.57 25.87 -9.70
CA GLN A 143 12.03 27.21 -9.34
C GLN A 143 10.93 28.00 -8.62
N PHE A 144 9.69 27.95 -9.12
CA PHE A 144 8.55 28.57 -8.47
C PHE A 144 8.32 28.01 -7.06
N ILE A 145 8.29 26.68 -6.90
CA ILE A 145 8.16 26.03 -5.60
C ILE A 145 9.24 26.54 -4.62
N ASN A 146 10.49 26.53 -5.02
CA ASN A 146 11.59 27.01 -4.19
C ASN A 146 11.45 28.49 -3.83
N THR A 147 11.03 29.34 -4.78
CA THR A 147 10.80 30.75 -4.53
C THR A 147 9.71 30.96 -3.47
N VAL A 148 8.59 30.29 -3.60
CA VAL A 148 7.49 30.39 -2.62
C VAL A 148 7.89 29.87 -1.26
N LEU A 149 8.58 28.71 -1.20
CA LEU A 149 8.96 28.10 0.07
C LEU A 149 10.05 28.88 0.84
N THR A 150 10.80 29.73 0.15
CA THR A 150 11.79 30.63 0.78
C THR A 150 11.21 31.99 1.15
N ASP A 151 10.01 32.33 0.71
CA ASP A 151 9.35 33.61 0.97
C ASP A 151 8.59 33.58 2.32
N GLY A 152 9.25 34.12 3.35
CA GLY A 152 8.67 34.25 4.69
C GLY A 152 7.50 35.24 4.74
N ALA A 153 7.44 36.26 3.86
CA ALA A 153 6.35 37.22 3.81
C ALA A 153 5.09 36.57 3.27
N PHE A 154 5.22 35.78 2.20
CA PHE A 154 4.09 35.04 1.62
C PHE A 154 3.56 33.99 2.60
N LYS A 155 4.41 33.32 3.36
CA LYS A 155 4.01 32.42 4.43
C LYS A 155 3.15 33.11 5.49
N GLY A 156 3.43 34.37 5.82
CA GLY A 156 2.68 35.16 6.78
C GLY A 156 1.34 35.65 6.25
N THR A 157 1.27 36.09 5.00
CA THR A 157 0.08 36.66 4.36
C THR A 157 -0.87 35.61 3.78
N ASN A 158 -0.34 34.54 3.23
CA ASN A 158 -1.09 33.49 2.52
C ASN A 158 -0.72 32.08 3.05
N PRO A 159 -0.94 31.76 4.34
CA PRO A 159 -0.46 30.52 4.95
C PRO A 159 -1.09 29.27 4.33
N ILE A 160 -2.32 29.34 3.83
CA ILE A 160 -3.01 28.20 3.17
C ILE A 160 -2.36 27.87 1.85
N ASP A 161 -2.07 28.89 1.03
CA ASP A 161 -1.43 28.71 -0.28
C ASP A 161 0.03 28.28 -0.14
N PHE A 162 0.76 28.83 0.82
CA PHE A 162 2.09 28.39 1.17
C PHE A 162 2.10 26.89 1.55
N LEU A 163 1.14 26.47 2.38
CA LEU A 163 0.98 25.07 2.78
C LEU A 163 0.63 24.17 1.58
N ALA A 164 -0.14 24.65 0.64
CA ALA A 164 -0.47 23.91 -0.58
C ALA A 164 0.79 23.63 -1.40
N VAL A 165 1.65 24.63 -1.61
CA VAL A 165 2.94 24.44 -2.31
C VAL A 165 3.85 23.48 -1.57
N GLN A 166 3.92 23.60 -0.25
CA GLN A 166 4.73 22.72 0.59
C GLN A 166 4.25 21.25 0.49
N ASN A 167 2.96 21.01 0.55
CA ASN A 167 2.37 19.67 0.42
C ASN A 167 2.67 19.05 -0.96
N VAL A 168 2.56 19.83 -2.03
CA VAL A 168 2.92 19.37 -3.38
C VAL A 168 4.39 18.98 -3.45
N ASN A 169 5.29 19.81 -2.91
CA ASN A 169 6.72 19.54 -2.90
C ASN A 169 7.09 18.29 -2.09
N GLU A 170 6.53 18.12 -0.90
CA GLU A 170 6.75 16.94 -0.08
C GLU A 170 6.26 15.66 -0.77
N ARG A 171 5.07 15.72 -1.36
CA ARG A 171 4.49 14.57 -2.04
C ARG A 171 5.32 14.16 -3.25
N ARG A 172 5.74 15.14 -4.06
CA ARG A 172 6.66 14.89 -5.17
C ARG A 172 7.95 14.24 -4.66
N SER A 173 8.57 14.78 -3.63
CA SER A 173 9.82 14.26 -3.07
C SER A 173 9.68 12.79 -2.64
N ILE A 174 8.61 12.44 -1.94
CA ILE A 174 8.35 11.05 -1.49
C ILE A 174 8.19 10.09 -2.68
N LEU A 175 7.58 10.55 -3.77
CA LEU A 175 7.33 9.72 -4.94
C LEU A 175 8.55 9.47 -5.80
N ILE A 176 9.39 10.50 -5.97
CA ILE A 176 10.54 10.42 -6.89
C ILE A 176 11.84 9.99 -6.19
N GLU A 177 11.87 9.93 -4.87
CA GLU A 177 13.07 9.60 -4.11
C GLU A 177 13.56 8.18 -4.40
N ASN A 178 14.85 8.08 -4.75
CA ASN A 178 15.54 6.80 -4.78
C ASN A 178 15.97 6.46 -3.35
N VAL A 179 15.56 5.32 -2.85
CA VAL A 179 15.76 4.99 -1.43
C VAL A 179 16.25 3.57 -1.24
N LEU A 180 17.15 3.40 -0.26
CA LEU A 180 17.58 2.11 0.23
C LEU A 180 16.79 1.75 1.48
N VAL A 181 16.18 0.56 1.48
CA VAL A 181 15.36 0.03 2.57
C VAL A 181 16.02 -1.25 3.10
N PRO A 182 17.05 -1.14 3.95
CA PRO A 182 17.64 -2.29 4.60
C PRO A 182 16.84 -2.63 5.87
N ALA A 183 16.28 -3.83 5.94
CA ALA A 183 15.33 -4.17 6.98
C ALA A 183 15.51 -5.58 7.55
N ILE A 184 14.95 -5.77 8.72
CA ILE A 184 14.69 -7.05 9.36
C ILE A 184 13.18 -7.21 9.44
N GLY A 185 12.67 -8.40 9.09
CA GLY A 185 11.26 -8.70 9.12
C GLY A 185 10.99 -10.01 9.84
N TYR A 186 9.88 -10.05 10.60
CA TYR A 186 9.39 -11.29 11.19
C TYR A 186 7.91 -11.43 10.91
N THR A 187 7.52 -12.61 10.43
CA THR A 187 6.14 -12.96 10.14
C THR A 187 5.76 -14.23 10.91
N PHE A 188 4.69 -14.13 11.66
CA PHE A 188 4.00 -15.23 12.31
C PHE A 188 2.73 -15.55 11.54
N ILE A 189 2.50 -16.84 11.24
CA ILE A 189 1.27 -17.31 10.59
C ILE A 189 0.71 -18.47 11.41
N TYR A 190 -0.57 -18.34 11.76
CA TYR A 190 -1.38 -19.40 12.29
C TYR A 190 -2.50 -19.74 11.31
N GLN A 191 -2.66 -21.01 10.99
CA GLN A 191 -3.74 -21.50 10.14
C GLN A 191 -4.14 -22.91 10.60
N ASN A 192 -5.40 -23.07 11.01
CA ASN A 192 -5.90 -24.35 11.44
C ASN A 192 -6.76 -25.07 10.37
N LYS A 193 -6.44 -24.82 9.10
CA LYS A 193 -7.05 -25.53 7.99
C LYS A 193 -6.48 -26.95 7.92
N ASP A 194 -7.33 -27.96 8.10
CA ASP A 194 -6.88 -29.35 8.19
C ASP A 194 -6.75 -30.02 6.80
N SER A 195 -7.49 -29.57 5.80
CA SER A 195 -7.41 -30.06 4.41
C SER A 195 -7.81 -29.01 3.39
N PHE A 196 -7.57 -29.29 2.10
CA PHE A 196 -8.01 -28.40 1.03
C PHE A 196 -9.52 -28.20 0.97
N LEU A 197 -10.28 -29.20 1.41
CA LEU A 197 -11.76 -29.17 1.44
C LEU A 197 -12.32 -28.51 2.70
N ASP A 198 -11.47 -28.23 3.69
CA ASP A 198 -11.91 -27.58 4.93
C ASP A 198 -12.28 -26.13 4.64
N ASN A 199 -13.56 -25.82 4.85
CA ASN A 199 -14.14 -24.48 4.70
C ASN A 199 -14.51 -23.84 6.04
N ASN A 200 -14.12 -24.46 7.19
CA ASN A 200 -14.32 -23.93 8.54
C ASN A 200 -12.99 -23.78 9.30
N PHE A 201 -12.25 -22.75 9.00
CA PHE A 201 -10.94 -22.52 9.60
C PHE A 201 -10.70 -21.06 9.94
N SER A 202 -9.63 -20.82 10.68
CA SER A 202 -9.12 -19.49 11.00
C SER A 202 -7.71 -19.32 10.48
N PHE A 203 -7.40 -18.12 10.05
CA PHE A 203 -6.07 -17.70 9.62
C PHE A 203 -5.69 -16.42 10.36
N LEU A 204 -4.50 -16.38 10.95
CA LEU A 204 -3.92 -15.17 11.55
C LEU A 204 -2.52 -14.98 10.99
N ARG A 205 -2.24 -13.80 10.48
CA ARG A 205 -0.89 -13.36 10.10
C ARG A 205 -0.54 -12.10 10.86
N ALA A 206 0.57 -12.13 11.58
CA ALA A 206 1.16 -10.97 12.21
C ALA A 206 2.56 -10.73 11.62
N ASN A 207 2.84 -9.53 11.19
CA ASN A 207 4.11 -9.13 10.60
C ASN A 207 4.65 -7.89 11.29
N ILE A 208 5.94 -7.91 11.59
CA ILE A 208 6.71 -6.74 12.02
C ILE A 208 7.92 -6.59 11.13
N PHE A 209 8.17 -5.38 10.68
CA PHE A 209 9.24 -5.03 9.76
C PHE A 209 9.91 -3.76 10.25
N SER A 210 11.22 -3.80 10.49
CA SER A 210 12.01 -2.65 10.94
C SER A 210 13.09 -2.33 9.92
N SER A 211 13.02 -1.15 9.33
CA SER A 211 14.01 -0.67 8.37
C SER A 211 14.99 0.30 9.01
N GLY A 212 16.24 0.18 8.62
CA GLY A 212 17.30 1.12 8.99
C GLY A 212 17.83 1.01 10.42
N LEU A 213 17.33 0.05 11.24
CA LEU A 213 17.73 -0.08 12.66
C LEU A 213 19.23 -0.31 12.82
N LEU A 214 19.77 -1.31 12.14
CA LEU A 214 21.19 -1.65 12.22
C LEU A 214 22.05 -0.79 11.28
N THR A 215 21.56 -0.55 10.08
CA THR A 215 22.34 0.13 9.03
C THR A 215 22.51 1.62 9.26
N SER A 216 21.65 2.25 10.06
CA SER A 216 21.80 3.66 10.45
C SER A 216 23.05 3.93 11.30
N ALA A 217 23.61 2.90 11.95
CA ALA A 217 24.86 3.00 12.67
C ALA A 217 26.07 3.18 11.72
N PHE A 218 25.97 2.63 10.50
CA PHE A 218 26.99 2.72 9.46
C PHE A 218 26.74 3.83 8.45
N ALA A 219 25.51 4.39 8.42
CA ALA A 219 25.15 5.48 7.53
C ALA A 219 25.77 6.80 7.99
N LYS A 220 26.33 7.56 7.05
CA LYS A 220 26.96 8.86 7.30
C LYS A 220 26.02 9.98 6.86
N LYS A 221 26.06 11.10 7.57
CA LYS A 221 25.39 12.33 7.18
C LYS A 221 26.45 13.27 6.57
N ASN A 222 26.27 13.61 5.30
CA ASN A 222 27.10 14.64 4.67
C ASN A 222 26.59 16.04 5.09
N SER A 223 27.47 17.02 5.07
CA SER A 223 27.17 18.41 5.52
C SER A 223 25.98 19.05 4.76
N ASN A 224 25.75 18.63 3.52
CA ASN A 224 24.72 19.18 2.64
C ASN A 224 23.45 18.29 2.56
N GLU A 225 23.40 17.17 3.29
CA GLU A 225 22.27 16.25 3.28
C GLU A 225 21.43 16.39 4.56
N THR A 226 20.12 16.36 4.41
CA THR A 226 19.18 16.36 5.55
C THR A 226 19.12 15.01 6.22
N GLN A 227 19.40 13.93 5.48
CA GLN A 227 19.29 12.54 5.91
C GLN A 227 20.64 11.82 5.85
N LYS A 228 20.80 10.80 6.69
CA LYS A 228 21.93 9.88 6.60
C LYS A 228 21.82 9.02 5.36
N SER A 229 22.93 8.80 4.68
CA SER A 229 23.02 7.99 3.47
C SER A 229 24.01 6.83 3.62
N LEU A 230 23.75 5.75 2.90
CA LEU A 230 24.65 4.62 2.70
C LEU A 230 24.83 4.44 1.19
N PHE A 231 26.07 4.37 0.72
CA PHE A 231 26.38 4.36 -0.72
C PHE A 231 25.77 5.55 -1.50
N LYS A 232 25.69 6.73 -0.87
CA LYS A 232 25.06 7.96 -1.41
C LYS A 232 23.52 7.82 -1.63
N LEU A 233 22.89 6.81 -1.05
CA LEU A 233 21.43 6.63 -1.08
C LEU A 233 20.87 6.90 0.32
N PRO A 234 19.80 7.67 0.46
CA PRO A 234 19.14 7.87 1.73
C PRO A 234 18.63 6.54 2.28
N VAL A 235 18.85 6.32 3.58
CA VAL A 235 18.40 5.11 4.28
C VAL A 235 17.07 5.39 4.95
N ALA A 236 16.03 4.68 4.51
CA ALA A 236 14.73 4.78 5.15
C ALA A 236 14.72 4.13 6.53
N GLN A 237 14.24 4.88 7.55
CA GLN A 237 14.09 4.40 8.91
C GLN A 237 12.61 4.40 9.31
N PHE A 238 12.02 3.22 9.43
CA PHE A 238 10.64 3.06 9.87
C PHE A 238 10.38 1.67 10.46
N ILE A 239 9.35 1.59 11.28
CA ILE A 239 8.77 0.32 11.74
C ILE A 239 7.40 0.18 11.09
N LYS A 240 7.11 -1.01 10.56
CA LYS A 240 5.82 -1.36 9.96
C LYS A 240 5.29 -2.63 10.60
N THR A 241 4.07 -2.56 11.12
CA THR A 241 3.36 -3.69 11.71
C THR A 241 2.06 -3.95 10.97
N GLN A 242 1.71 -5.23 10.81
CA GLN A 242 0.47 -5.65 10.16
C GLN A 242 -0.10 -6.84 10.88
N ILE A 243 -1.41 -6.84 11.07
CA ILE A 243 -2.16 -7.98 11.60
C ILE A 243 -3.34 -8.22 10.66
N GLU A 244 -3.47 -9.44 10.19
CA GLU A 244 -4.59 -9.89 9.37
C GLU A 244 -5.19 -11.15 9.99
N TYR A 245 -6.47 -11.09 10.26
CA TYR A 245 -7.26 -12.23 10.73
C TYR A 245 -8.34 -12.56 9.72
N LYS A 246 -8.51 -13.85 9.42
CA LYS A 246 -9.60 -14.36 8.59
C LYS A 246 -10.28 -15.51 9.31
N LYS A 247 -11.60 -15.51 9.28
CA LYS A 247 -12.42 -16.62 9.74
C LYS A 247 -13.36 -17.06 8.64
N TYR A 248 -13.34 -18.34 8.37
CA TYR A 248 -14.23 -19.02 7.44
C TYR A 248 -15.19 -19.87 8.25
N TRP A 249 -16.46 -19.75 7.97
CA TRP A 249 -17.52 -20.61 8.50
C TRP A 249 -18.15 -21.36 7.34
N GLY A 250 -17.94 -22.66 7.29
CA GLY A 250 -18.61 -23.55 6.36
C GLY A 250 -20.08 -23.73 6.74
N LEU A 251 -20.97 -23.41 5.85
CA LEU A 251 -22.42 -23.49 6.01
C LEU A 251 -22.97 -24.44 4.92
N ASN A 252 -22.71 -25.74 5.05
CA ASN A 252 -22.95 -26.77 4.03
C ASN A 252 -22.16 -26.42 2.72
N GLU A 253 -22.88 -26.17 1.62
CA GLU A 253 -22.28 -25.76 0.33
C GLU A 253 -21.91 -24.26 0.28
N ASN A 254 -22.28 -23.47 1.28
CA ASN A 254 -22.02 -22.05 1.37
C ASN A 254 -20.90 -21.74 2.34
N THR A 255 -20.34 -20.55 2.28
CA THR A 255 -19.27 -20.11 3.18
C THR A 255 -19.47 -18.65 3.57
N LEU A 256 -19.44 -18.37 4.85
CA LEU A 256 -19.36 -17.00 5.36
C LEU A 256 -17.89 -16.72 5.72
N ILE A 257 -17.37 -15.59 5.27
CA ILE A 257 -15.98 -15.20 5.49
C ILE A 257 -15.95 -13.82 6.13
N PHE A 258 -15.21 -13.71 7.22
CA PHE A 258 -14.84 -12.46 7.85
C PHE A 258 -13.34 -12.26 7.73
N ARG A 259 -12.93 -11.05 7.33
CA ARG A 259 -11.53 -10.62 7.33
C ARG A 259 -11.41 -9.31 8.09
N ALA A 260 -10.42 -9.21 8.97
CA ALA A 260 -10.01 -7.97 9.61
C ALA A 260 -8.52 -7.73 9.32
N PHE A 261 -8.18 -6.54 8.93
CA PHE A 261 -6.80 -6.11 8.67
C PHE A 261 -6.54 -4.79 9.38
N THR A 262 -5.40 -4.72 10.06
CA THR A 262 -4.86 -3.46 10.57
C THR A 262 -3.38 -3.36 10.25
N GLY A 263 -2.92 -2.17 9.94
CA GLY A 263 -1.52 -1.91 9.64
C GLY A 263 -1.10 -0.52 10.09
N LEU A 264 0.09 -0.43 10.69
CA LEU A 264 0.69 0.80 11.17
C LEU A 264 2.13 0.87 10.68
N ALA A 265 2.53 2.03 10.17
CA ALA A 265 3.89 2.31 9.76
C ALA A 265 4.34 3.65 10.34
N LEU A 266 5.43 3.66 11.09
CA LEU A 266 5.96 4.82 11.79
C LEU A 266 7.39 5.10 11.36
N ALA A 267 7.64 6.28 10.82
CA ALA A 267 8.99 6.76 10.56
C ALA A 267 9.68 7.14 11.89
N TYR A 268 10.98 6.91 11.98
CA TYR A 268 11.78 7.28 13.13
C TYR A 268 13.19 7.74 12.72
N GLY A 269 13.93 8.32 13.66
CA GLY A 269 15.32 8.66 13.51
C GLY A 269 15.58 9.63 12.36
N ASN A 270 16.17 9.13 11.29
CA ASN A 270 16.60 9.90 10.13
C ASN A 270 15.45 10.22 9.14
N SER A 271 14.36 9.47 9.20
CA SER A 271 13.25 9.61 8.27
C SER A 271 12.08 10.34 8.92
N THR A 272 11.54 11.33 8.23
CA THR A 272 10.31 12.04 8.61
C THR A 272 9.07 11.44 7.97
N THR A 273 9.25 10.71 6.88
CA THR A 273 8.19 10.09 6.08
C THR A 273 8.51 8.63 5.79
N ILE A 274 7.50 7.90 5.36
CA ILE A 274 7.61 6.51 4.94
C ILE A 274 7.69 6.47 3.42
N PRO A 275 8.60 5.69 2.82
CA PRO A 275 8.65 5.53 1.38
C PRO A 275 7.27 5.14 0.81
N PHE A 276 6.90 5.72 -0.32
CA PHE A 276 5.60 5.49 -0.95
C PHE A 276 5.28 4.00 -1.13
N SER A 277 6.26 3.20 -1.54
CA SER A 277 6.11 1.75 -1.71
C SER A 277 5.83 0.98 -0.42
N ARG A 278 6.01 1.60 0.74
CA ARG A 278 5.79 1.03 2.06
C ARG A 278 4.61 1.66 2.80
N SER A 279 4.04 2.73 2.27
CA SER A 279 2.80 3.35 2.75
C SER A 279 1.58 2.45 2.51
N TYR A 280 0.48 2.75 3.18
CA TYR A 280 -0.80 2.08 2.96
C TYR A 280 -1.67 2.90 2.01
N PHE A 281 -2.44 2.23 1.19
CA PHE A 281 -3.55 2.79 0.43
C PHE A 281 -4.83 2.01 0.71
N ALA A 282 -5.99 2.55 0.37
CA ALA A 282 -7.27 1.87 0.43
C ALA A 282 -7.95 1.87 -0.95
N GLY A 283 -8.78 0.86 -1.17
CA GLY A 283 -9.43 0.59 -2.45
C GLY A 283 -8.84 -0.62 -3.18
N GLY A 284 -9.52 -1.03 -4.23
CA GLY A 284 -9.12 -2.15 -5.08
C GLY A 284 -9.91 -3.43 -4.84
N SER A 285 -9.81 -4.31 -5.82
CA SER A 285 -10.65 -5.52 -5.96
C SER A 285 -10.51 -6.56 -4.83
N ASN A 286 -9.43 -6.50 -4.05
CA ASN A 286 -9.16 -7.47 -2.98
C ASN A 286 -9.42 -6.90 -1.58
N GLU A 287 -9.98 -5.69 -1.46
CA GLU A 287 -10.04 -5.03 -0.18
C GLU A 287 -11.28 -4.14 0.00
N MET A 288 -11.34 -2.98 -0.63
CA MET A 288 -12.48 -2.04 -0.60
C MET A 288 -13.06 -1.94 -2.01
N ARG A 289 -13.86 -2.92 -2.39
CA ARG A 289 -14.30 -3.16 -3.78
C ARG A 289 -15.17 -2.07 -4.38
N ALA A 290 -15.73 -1.17 -3.56
CA ALA A 290 -16.50 -0.02 -4.01
C ALA A 290 -15.63 1.22 -4.36
N TRP A 291 -14.33 1.15 -4.15
CA TRP A 291 -13.34 2.17 -4.53
C TRP A 291 -12.21 1.56 -5.36
N ARG A 292 -11.73 2.30 -6.34
CA ARG A 292 -10.52 1.91 -7.06
C ARG A 292 -9.30 2.04 -6.15
N ALA A 293 -8.20 1.42 -6.52
CA ALA A 293 -6.96 1.52 -5.77
C ALA A 293 -6.53 3.00 -5.62
N TYR A 294 -6.10 3.39 -4.42
CA TYR A 294 -5.70 4.76 -4.05
C TYR A 294 -6.80 5.82 -4.04
N ASP A 295 -8.08 5.47 -4.25
CA ASP A 295 -9.17 6.45 -4.38
C ASP A 295 -9.80 6.84 -3.02
N LEU A 296 -9.58 6.07 -1.96
CA LEU A 296 -10.18 6.27 -0.65
C LEU A 296 -9.19 6.85 0.36
N GLY A 297 -9.66 7.87 1.12
CA GLY A 297 -8.94 8.47 2.24
C GLY A 297 -7.84 9.46 1.82
N PRO A 298 -6.93 9.83 2.73
CA PRO A 298 -6.94 9.47 4.15
C PRO A 298 -8.01 10.20 4.97
N GLY A 299 -8.58 9.49 5.94
CA GLY A 299 -9.63 10.02 6.81
C GLY A 299 -10.88 10.46 6.08
N SER A 300 -11.43 11.63 6.43
CA SER A 300 -12.60 12.21 5.77
C SER A 300 -12.27 13.17 4.62
N THR A 301 -11.07 13.10 4.07
CA THR A 301 -10.71 13.92 2.91
C THR A 301 -11.25 13.30 1.63
N ARG A 302 -11.76 14.15 0.74
CA ARG A 302 -11.92 13.83 -0.67
C ARG A 302 -10.73 14.44 -1.42
N SER A 303 -9.69 13.68 -1.52
CA SER A 303 -8.54 14.11 -2.31
C SER A 303 -8.86 13.94 -3.79
N ASN A 304 -8.73 15.01 -4.58
CA ASN A 304 -8.72 14.94 -6.04
C ASN A 304 -7.35 14.49 -6.56
N LEU A 305 -6.54 13.88 -5.69
CA LEU A 305 -5.21 13.42 -6.02
C LEU A 305 -5.30 12.07 -6.73
N GLU A 306 -4.35 11.84 -7.59
CA GLU A 306 -4.24 10.63 -8.40
C GLU A 306 -3.95 9.39 -7.52
N PHE A 307 -3.43 9.60 -6.31
CA PHE A 307 -3.23 8.52 -5.33
C PHE A 307 -3.31 9.05 -3.90
N ASN A 308 -3.90 8.26 -3.02
CA ASN A 308 -4.02 8.54 -1.60
C ASN A 308 -3.28 7.47 -0.80
N VAL A 309 -2.43 7.91 0.11
CA VAL A 309 -1.67 7.03 0.99
C VAL A 309 -1.75 7.52 2.44
N GLY A 310 -1.55 6.59 3.37
CA GLY A 310 -1.49 6.86 4.80
C GLY A 310 -0.49 5.92 5.48
N ASN A 311 -0.25 6.16 6.75
CA ASN A 311 0.65 5.32 7.55
C ASN A 311 -0.10 4.46 8.57
N PHE A 312 -1.42 4.56 8.64
CA PHE A 312 -2.30 3.70 9.42
C PHE A 312 -3.49 3.26 8.58
N LYS A 313 -3.91 1.99 8.72
CA LYS A 313 -4.98 1.38 7.94
C LYS A 313 -5.79 0.43 8.79
N ILE A 314 -7.11 0.49 8.64
CA ILE A 314 -8.05 -0.50 9.18
C ILE A 314 -9.00 -0.89 8.05
N VAL A 315 -9.20 -2.19 7.86
CA VAL A 315 -10.18 -2.74 6.91
C VAL A 315 -10.85 -3.97 7.51
N GLY A 316 -12.14 -4.07 7.34
CA GLY A 316 -12.97 -5.23 7.62
C GLY A 316 -13.77 -5.63 6.40
N ASN A 317 -13.84 -6.92 6.12
CA ASN A 317 -14.61 -7.46 5.02
C ASN A 317 -15.51 -8.59 5.55
N LEU A 318 -16.74 -8.61 5.10
CA LEU A 318 -17.68 -9.71 5.32
C LEU A 318 -18.19 -10.18 3.96
N GLU A 319 -18.03 -11.46 3.65
CA GLU A 319 -18.47 -12.03 2.38
C GLU A 319 -19.22 -13.33 2.60
N TYR A 320 -20.44 -13.41 2.06
CA TYR A 320 -21.22 -14.63 2.02
C TYR A 320 -21.16 -15.20 0.60
N ARG A 321 -20.56 -16.38 0.47
CA ARG A 321 -20.46 -17.14 -0.79
C ARG A 321 -21.49 -18.24 -0.78
N PHE A 322 -22.26 -18.36 -1.86
CA PHE A 322 -23.30 -19.35 -2.01
C PHE A 322 -23.25 -19.97 -3.40
N LYS A 323 -23.59 -21.24 -3.45
CA LYS A 323 -23.65 -22.00 -4.71
C LYS A 323 -24.89 -21.59 -5.49
N ILE A 324 -24.72 -21.29 -6.78
CA ILE A 324 -25.82 -21.01 -7.71
C ILE A 324 -26.11 -22.27 -8.54
N LEU A 325 -25.11 -22.72 -9.29
CA LEU A 325 -25.25 -23.90 -10.16
C LEU A 325 -23.83 -24.42 -10.52
N ASN A 326 -23.63 -25.74 -10.36
CA ASN A 326 -22.37 -26.40 -10.71
C ASN A 326 -21.12 -25.60 -10.26
N SER A 327 -20.36 -25.06 -11.21
CA SER A 327 -19.16 -24.26 -10.98
C SER A 327 -19.43 -22.76 -10.76
N PHE A 328 -20.70 -22.32 -10.82
CA PHE A 328 -21.07 -20.93 -10.56
C PHE A 328 -21.42 -20.70 -9.10
N ASN A 329 -20.72 -19.77 -8.48
CA ASN A 329 -21.00 -19.32 -7.12
C ASN A 329 -21.33 -17.81 -7.12
N GLY A 330 -22.29 -17.43 -6.29
CA GLY A 330 -22.59 -16.05 -5.99
C GLY A 330 -21.84 -15.56 -4.76
N ALA A 331 -21.68 -14.26 -4.64
CA ALA A 331 -21.25 -13.65 -3.39
C ALA A 331 -21.99 -12.33 -3.12
N LEU A 332 -22.30 -12.11 -1.86
CA LEU A 332 -22.71 -10.83 -1.31
C LEU A 332 -21.63 -10.36 -0.35
N PHE A 333 -21.31 -9.07 -0.37
CA PHE A 333 -20.23 -8.58 0.47
C PHE A 333 -20.48 -7.18 1.02
N VAL A 334 -19.83 -6.91 2.16
CA VAL A 334 -19.68 -5.60 2.76
C VAL A 334 -18.22 -5.41 3.12
N ASP A 335 -17.64 -4.31 2.64
CA ASP A 335 -16.28 -3.88 2.90
C ASP A 335 -16.32 -2.56 3.69
N ALA A 336 -15.59 -2.48 4.80
CA ALA A 336 -15.54 -1.29 5.63
C ALA A 336 -14.08 -0.95 5.97
N GLY A 337 -13.65 0.27 5.77
CA GLY A 337 -12.26 0.63 6.09
C GLY A 337 -11.87 2.02 5.65
N ASN A 338 -10.66 2.40 6.01
CA ASN A 338 -10.00 3.63 5.57
C ASN A 338 -8.50 3.59 5.90
N ILE A 339 -7.80 4.61 5.46
CA ILE A 339 -6.41 4.93 5.85
C ILE A 339 -6.38 6.27 6.58
N TRP A 340 -5.35 6.48 7.39
CA TRP A 340 -5.11 7.73 8.11
C TRP A 340 -3.61 8.00 8.25
N ASN A 341 -3.27 9.20 8.71
CA ASN A 341 -1.96 9.57 9.18
C ASN A 341 -1.96 9.65 10.72
N VAL A 342 -1.04 8.96 11.39
CA VAL A 342 -0.89 8.99 12.86
C VAL A 342 0.23 9.93 13.31
N THR A 343 1.20 10.21 12.44
CA THR A 343 2.28 11.14 12.74
C THR A 343 1.84 12.59 12.49
N SER A 344 2.14 13.46 13.44
CA SER A 344 1.90 14.89 13.32
C SER A 344 3.10 15.57 12.64
N ASN A 345 3.23 15.44 11.34
CA ASN A 345 3.97 16.46 10.60
C ASN A 345 3.11 17.72 10.59
N THR A 346 3.72 18.90 10.69
CA THR A 346 3.04 20.20 10.71
C THR A 346 2.14 20.46 9.50
N PHE A 347 2.20 19.61 8.48
CA PHE A 347 1.58 19.73 7.17
C PHE A 347 0.40 18.76 6.93
N VAL A 348 0.11 17.87 7.88
CA VAL A 348 -1.00 16.92 7.75
C VAL A 348 -2.32 17.62 8.09
N GLU A 349 -3.23 17.69 7.12
CA GLU A 349 -4.58 18.22 7.35
C GLU A 349 -5.26 17.46 8.50
N LYS A 350 -5.99 18.19 9.38
CA LYS A 350 -6.73 17.59 10.50
C LYS A 350 -7.65 16.44 10.07
N ALA A 351 -8.27 16.58 8.89
CA ALA A 351 -9.19 15.59 8.33
C ALA A 351 -8.52 14.26 7.95
N THR A 352 -7.20 14.25 7.75
CA THR A 352 -6.44 13.05 7.41
C THR A 352 -5.90 12.31 8.63
N LYS A 353 -5.95 12.96 9.81
CA LYS A 353 -5.30 12.47 11.03
C LYS A 353 -6.17 11.48 11.80
N PHE A 354 -5.55 10.40 12.27
CA PHE A 354 -6.21 9.48 13.18
C PHE A 354 -6.33 10.07 14.59
N ASN A 355 -7.56 10.19 15.08
CA ASN A 355 -7.90 10.77 16.39
C ASN A 355 -8.57 9.73 17.32
N GLY A 356 -8.05 8.51 17.33
CA GLY A 356 -8.61 7.41 18.12
C GLY A 356 -10.04 7.05 17.68
N LEU A 357 -10.91 6.75 18.64
CA LEU A 357 -12.28 6.31 18.36
C LEU A 357 -13.11 7.33 17.55
N LYS A 358 -12.77 8.61 17.62
CA LYS A 358 -13.45 9.65 16.83
C LYS A 358 -13.25 9.50 15.32
N SER A 359 -12.18 8.83 14.89
CA SER A 359 -11.91 8.57 13.47
C SER A 359 -12.72 7.42 12.89
N PHE A 360 -13.43 6.64 13.71
CA PHE A 360 -14.30 5.59 13.18
C PHE A 360 -15.49 6.11 12.34
N LYS A 361 -15.89 7.37 12.56
CA LYS A 361 -16.87 8.06 11.68
C LYS A 361 -16.35 8.27 10.24
N ASP A 362 -15.04 8.15 10.05
CA ASP A 362 -14.39 8.33 8.75
C ASP A 362 -14.21 6.97 8.03
N ILE A 363 -14.68 5.87 8.61
CA ILE A 363 -14.67 4.55 7.94
C ILE A 363 -15.68 4.58 6.80
N ALA A 364 -15.20 4.37 5.58
CA ALA A 364 -16.04 4.20 4.42
C ALA A 364 -16.65 2.79 4.40
N VAL A 365 -17.87 2.66 3.89
CA VAL A 365 -18.54 1.38 3.75
C VAL A 365 -18.99 1.19 2.31
N GLY A 366 -18.53 0.09 1.69
CA GLY A 366 -18.99 -0.39 0.40
C GLY A 366 -19.72 -1.71 0.55
N SER A 367 -20.76 -1.92 -0.22
CA SER A 367 -21.42 -3.21 -0.32
C SER A 367 -21.52 -3.63 -1.79
N GLY A 368 -21.84 -4.87 -2.03
CA GLY A 368 -21.96 -5.31 -3.41
C GLY A 368 -22.23 -6.81 -3.54
N PHE A 369 -22.21 -7.22 -4.76
CA PHE A 369 -22.43 -8.61 -5.15
C PHE A 369 -21.52 -8.98 -6.32
N GLY A 370 -21.36 -10.29 -6.52
CA GLY A 370 -20.55 -10.76 -7.64
C GLY A 370 -20.76 -12.23 -7.91
N VAL A 371 -20.20 -12.67 -9.03
CA VAL A 371 -20.21 -14.06 -9.46
C VAL A 371 -18.79 -14.60 -9.55
N ARG A 372 -18.67 -15.90 -9.29
CA ARG A 372 -17.41 -16.65 -9.37
C ARG A 372 -17.65 -17.86 -10.24
N TYR A 373 -16.73 -18.11 -11.14
CA TYR A 373 -16.70 -19.33 -11.92
C TYR A 373 -15.45 -20.13 -11.55
N ASP A 374 -15.66 -21.33 -11.02
CA ASP A 374 -14.60 -22.22 -10.61
C ASP A 374 -14.21 -23.19 -11.74
N PHE A 375 -13.00 -23.04 -12.25
CA PHE A 375 -12.39 -23.90 -13.26
C PHE A 375 -11.65 -25.09 -12.64
N ASN A 376 -11.74 -25.34 -11.34
CA ASN A 376 -11.00 -26.27 -10.50
C ASN A 376 -9.52 -25.87 -10.26
N PHE A 377 -8.83 -25.31 -11.23
CA PHE A 377 -7.43 -24.84 -11.10
C PHE A 377 -7.30 -23.33 -10.90
N LEU A 378 -8.36 -22.57 -11.24
CA LEU A 378 -8.45 -21.14 -10.97
C LEU A 378 -9.92 -20.73 -10.79
N VAL A 379 -10.14 -19.64 -10.08
CA VAL A 379 -11.46 -19.03 -9.93
C VAL A 379 -11.46 -17.68 -10.61
N PHE A 380 -12.33 -17.53 -11.61
CA PHE A 380 -12.60 -16.22 -12.21
C PHE A 380 -13.73 -15.54 -11.44
N ARG A 381 -13.56 -14.29 -11.08
CA ARG A 381 -14.57 -13.51 -10.38
C ARG A 381 -14.86 -12.18 -11.05
N PHE A 382 -16.11 -11.77 -10.94
CA PHE A 382 -16.60 -10.46 -11.32
C PHE A 382 -17.42 -9.90 -10.16
N ASP A 383 -17.00 -8.75 -9.62
CA ASP A 383 -17.63 -8.08 -8.49
C ASP A 383 -18.10 -6.69 -8.88
N ILE A 384 -19.28 -6.29 -8.39
CA ILE A 384 -19.85 -4.95 -8.51
C ILE A 384 -19.89 -4.35 -7.12
N GLY A 385 -19.05 -3.34 -6.86
CA GLY A 385 -18.96 -2.63 -5.60
C GLY A 385 -19.71 -1.30 -5.65
N LEU A 386 -20.61 -1.08 -4.70
CA LEU A 386 -21.45 0.09 -4.56
C LEU A 386 -21.07 0.88 -3.30
N LYS A 387 -20.96 2.21 -3.39
CA LYS A 387 -20.60 3.09 -2.27
C LYS A 387 -21.79 3.25 -1.34
N THR A 388 -21.73 2.62 -0.17
CA THR A 388 -22.80 2.61 0.82
C THR A 388 -22.70 3.78 1.79
N TYR A 389 -21.49 4.07 2.30
CA TYR A 389 -21.19 5.21 3.14
C TYR A 389 -19.90 5.90 2.72
N GLU A 390 -19.97 7.19 2.46
CA GLU A 390 -18.87 8.02 1.98
C GLU A 390 -18.52 9.11 3.01
N PRO A 391 -17.47 8.94 3.82
CA PRO A 391 -17.16 9.85 4.93
C PRO A 391 -16.80 11.28 4.51
N TYR A 392 -16.33 11.46 3.27
CA TYR A 392 -15.87 12.74 2.72
C TYR A 392 -16.99 13.64 2.20
N LEU A 393 -18.22 13.19 2.14
CA LEU A 393 -19.37 14.02 1.76
C LEU A 393 -19.76 14.94 2.94
N ILE A 394 -19.36 16.22 2.90
CA ILE A 394 -19.52 17.13 4.03
C ILE A 394 -20.91 17.79 4.05
N GLN A 395 -21.43 18.16 2.88
CA GLN A 395 -22.69 18.92 2.72
C GLN A 395 -23.87 18.06 2.26
N GLN A 396 -23.70 16.75 2.14
CA GLN A 396 -24.71 15.82 1.63
C GLN A 396 -24.92 14.68 2.64
N ASN A 397 -26.01 13.93 2.45
CA ASN A 397 -26.16 12.68 3.15
C ASN A 397 -24.99 11.75 2.79
N LYS A 398 -24.33 11.19 3.79
CA LYS A 398 -23.18 10.29 3.58
C LYS A 398 -23.58 8.88 3.21
N TRP A 399 -24.84 8.51 3.48
CA TRP A 399 -25.38 7.19 3.21
C TRP A 399 -26.10 7.15 1.87
N PHE A 400 -25.77 6.19 1.02
CA PHE A 400 -26.41 5.84 -0.24
C PHE A 400 -26.48 6.95 -1.30
N THR A 401 -25.71 8.02 -1.17
CA THR A 401 -25.72 9.16 -2.11
C THR A 401 -25.26 8.74 -3.51
N ASN A 402 -24.17 7.98 -3.61
CA ASN A 402 -23.64 7.47 -4.86
C ASN A 402 -23.89 5.96 -5.03
N PHE A 403 -24.92 5.44 -4.39
CA PHE A 403 -25.30 4.02 -4.44
C PHE A 403 -26.09 3.71 -5.71
N ASN A 404 -25.40 3.69 -6.83
CA ASN A 404 -25.98 3.41 -8.15
C ASN A 404 -24.93 2.78 -9.09
N PHE A 405 -25.38 2.18 -10.18
CA PHE A 405 -24.51 1.51 -11.14
C PHE A 405 -23.58 2.45 -11.91
N ALA A 406 -23.92 3.74 -12.05
CA ALA A 406 -23.05 4.72 -12.71
C ALA A 406 -21.79 5.05 -11.87
N ASN A 407 -21.92 4.98 -10.54
CA ASN A 407 -20.84 5.20 -9.58
C ASN A 407 -20.23 3.90 -9.03
N ALA A 408 -20.71 2.75 -9.52
CA ALA A 408 -20.20 1.44 -9.11
C ALA A 408 -18.79 1.19 -9.63
N VAL A 409 -18.02 0.39 -8.89
CA VAL A 409 -16.73 -0.11 -9.32
C VAL A 409 -16.87 -1.57 -9.75
N TYR A 410 -16.50 -1.84 -10.98
CA TYR A 410 -16.52 -3.16 -11.58
C TYR A 410 -15.15 -3.79 -11.46
N ASN A 411 -15.05 -4.91 -10.75
CA ASN A 411 -13.80 -5.58 -10.46
C ASN A 411 -13.77 -6.95 -11.14
N ILE A 412 -12.71 -7.22 -11.87
CA ILE A 412 -12.38 -8.53 -12.42
C ILE A 412 -11.20 -9.07 -11.63
N GLY A 413 -11.21 -10.33 -11.31
CA GLY A 413 -10.10 -10.96 -10.60
C GLY A 413 -9.97 -12.45 -10.90
N ILE A 414 -8.76 -12.94 -10.71
CA ILE A 414 -8.44 -14.36 -10.71
C ILE A 414 -8.20 -14.75 -9.25
N ASN A 415 -8.75 -15.88 -8.82
CA ASN A 415 -8.82 -16.34 -7.44
C ASN A 415 -9.76 -15.50 -6.53
N TYR A 416 -9.93 -15.99 -5.31
CA TYR A 416 -10.74 -15.29 -4.31
C TYR A 416 -10.02 -14.04 -3.79
N PRO A 417 -10.75 -13.01 -3.32
CA PRO A 417 -10.13 -11.77 -2.86
C PRO A 417 -9.31 -11.95 -1.56
N PHE A 418 -9.65 -12.94 -0.76
CA PHE A 418 -8.96 -13.29 0.50
C PHE A 418 -9.27 -14.73 0.92
#